data_ca2b53feeee95f728a15bcbdb012760d
#
_entry.id   ca2b53feeee95f728a15bcbdb012760d
#
_cell.length_a   1.000
_cell.length_b   1.000
_cell.length_c   1.000
_cell.angle_alpha   90.00
_cell.angle_beta   90.00
_cell.angle_gamma   90.00
#
_symmetry.space_group_name_H-M   'P 1'
#
loop_
_entity.id
_entity.type
_entity.pdbx_description
1 polymer ?
#
loop_
_entity_poly.entity_id
_entity_poly.type
_entity_poly.pdbx_seq_one_letter_code
_entity_poly.pdbx_strand_id
1 'polypeptide(L)'
;MYKKMLVIGLVLLNGCTTLSSDDDFSNASSSVSQKANYITVEAKGITPIENDSKGGFAIKNVSKVVASFPTKESSTAPDSYIAVELSYFKSNNEYTSVSIKNKQRSITMTAPTDETCSEHCTVTQHFSFPIYENELLSATENGLHYSVNARNNSSQLNFLIPAGYFEAILEEQKQNVAIVKNENNVPKQPAVMTSKPVEMAQYWYNEANVEDKQRFAQWAFENRKSISTQLPATSKSLDMLSYWYEKATAEEKTQILTWLLNK
;
A
#
# COMPACT_ATOMS: atom_id res chain seq x y z
N MET A 1 -31.01 14.91 -41.32
CA MET A 1 -31.09 14.99 -39.85
C MET A 1 -30.03 14.05 -39.25
N TYR A 2 -28.85 14.55 -38.89
CA TYR A 2 -27.77 13.76 -38.26
C TYR A 2 -27.87 13.89 -36.74
N LYS A 3 -28.21 12.79 -36.06
CA LYS A 3 -28.24 12.69 -34.59
C LYS A 3 -26.79 12.50 -34.08
N LYS A 4 -26.20 13.56 -33.53
CA LYS A 4 -24.91 13.49 -32.85
C LYS A 4 -25.10 12.73 -31.52
N MET A 5 -24.52 11.54 -31.44
CA MET A 5 -24.45 10.74 -30.22
C MET A 5 -23.29 11.24 -29.38
N LEU A 6 -23.58 11.89 -28.25
CA LEU A 6 -22.60 12.38 -27.30
C LEU A 6 -22.17 11.20 -26.43
N VAL A 7 -20.95 10.67 -26.63
CA VAL A 7 -20.35 9.66 -25.77
C VAL A 7 -19.71 10.40 -24.60
N ILE A 8 -20.35 10.35 -23.42
CA ILE A 8 -19.78 10.85 -22.17
C ILE A 8 -18.83 9.76 -21.66
N GLY A 9 -17.54 9.99 -21.84
CA GLY A 9 -16.49 9.17 -21.23
C GLY A 9 -16.48 9.35 -19.72
N LEU A 10 -16.84 8.30 -18.99
CA LEU A 10 -16.72 8.26 -17.52
C LEU A 10 -15.24 8.12 -17.16
N VAL A 11 -14.58 9.21 -16.80
CA VAL A 11 -13.22 9.19 -16.26
C VAL A 11 -13.32 8.70 -14.82
N LEU A 12 -12.96 7.44 -14.57
CA LEU A 12 -12.78 6.90 -13.23
C LEU A 12 -11.52 7.55 -12.61
N LEU A 13 -11.72 8.61 -11.85
CA LEU A 13 -10.70 9.17 -10.97
C LEU A 13 -10.51 8.20 -9.81
N ASN A 14 -9.47 7.36 -9.87
CA ASN A 14 -8.96 6.66 -8.70
C ASN A 14 -8.29 7.69 -7.78
N GLY A 15 -9.09 8.48 -7.06
CA GLY A 15 -8.62 9.35 -6.00
C GLY A 15 -8.12 8.48 -4.84
N CYS A 16 -6.96 8.81 -4.28
CA CYS A 16 -6.56 8.32 -2.97
C CYS A 16 -7.62 8.78 -1.97
N THR A 17 -8.57 7.90 -1.63
CA THR A 17 -9.60 8.20 -0.65
C THR A 17 -8.99 8.14 0.74
N THR A 18 -8.94 9.29 1.43
CA THR A 18 -8.65 9.36 2.86
C THR A 18 -9.87 8.85 3.60
N LEU A 19 -9.66 7.96 4.57
CA LEU A 19 -10.73 7.44 5.43
C LEU A 19 -11.13 8.49 6.47
N SER A 20 -12.39 8.50 6.83
CA SER A 20 -12.91 9.22 8.01
C SER A 20 -12.82 8.31 9.24
N SER A 21 -12.88 8.91 10.42
CA SER A 21 -12.81 8.18 11.70
C SER A 21 -14.06 7.32 11.99
N ASP A 22 -15.13 7.50 11.26
CA ASP A 22 -16.41 6.78 11.34
C ASP A 22 -16.64 5.83 10.15
N ASP A 23 -15.66 5.70 9.23
CA ASP A 23 -15.74 4.80 8.09
C ASP A 23 -15.66 3.31 8.51
N ASP A 24 -16.09 2.45 7.59
CA ASP A 24 -15.78 1.02 7.65
C ASP A 24 -14.30 0.79 7.30
N PHE A 25 -13.54 0.21 8.24
CA PHE A 25 -12.12 -0.05 8.10
C PHE A 25 -11.78 -1.40 7.43
N SER A 26 -12.77 -2.16 6.96
CA SER A 26 -12.52 -3.47 6.31
C SER A 26 -11.52 -3.40 5.14
N ASN A 27 -11.38 -2.23 4.52
CA ASN A 27 -10.44 -1.95 3.44
C ASN A 27 -9.41 -0.86 3.82
N ALA A 28 -8.98 -0.80 5.08
CA ALA A 28 -8.03 0.20 5.55
C ALA A 28 -6.60 -0.02 5.00
N SER A 29 -6.25 -1.24 4.58
CA SER A 29 -4.98 -1.52 3.90
C SER A 29 -4.97 -0.91 2.49
N SER A 30 -3.85 -0.26 2.14
CA SER A 30 -3.59 0.21 0.77
C SER A 30 -2.66 -0.72 0.01
N SER A 31 -1.69 -1.30 0.70
CA SER A 31 -0.77 -2.29 0.13
C SER A 31 -0.16 -3.18 1.20
N VAL A 32 0.17 -4.41 0.80
CA VAL A 32 0.95 -5.35 1.60
C VAL A 32 2.20 -5.73 0.83
N SER A 33 3.35 -5.55 1.45
CA SER A 33 4.65 -5.89 0.89
C SER A 33 5.29 -6.99 1.72
N GLN A 34 5.53 -8.14 1.11
CA GLN A 34 6.17 -9.27 1.75
C GLN A 34 7.65 -9.33 1.35
N LYS A 35 8.51 -9.47 2.35
CA LYS A 35 9.94 -9.74 2.22
C LYS A 35 10.27 -11.07 2.89
N ALA A 36 11.49 -11.58 2.68
CA ALA A 36 11.91 -12.88 3.25
C ALA A 36 11.77 -12.94 4.79
N ASN A 37 11.98 -11.82 5.48
CA ASN A 37 12.08 -11.76 6.94
C ASN A 37 10.95 -10.96 7.61
N TYR A 38 10.17 -10.19 6.86
CA TYR A 38 9.10 -9.35 7.40
C TYR A 38 8.00 -9.07 6.38
N ILE A 39 6.85 -8.67 6.90
CA ILE A 39 5.70 -8.17 6.14
C ILE A 39 5.49 -6.72 6.52
N THR A 40 5.30 -5.84 5.54
CA THR A 40 4.89 -4.46 5.77
C THR A 40 3.48 -4.25 5.25
N VAL A 41 2.61 -3.80 6.12
CA VAL A 41 1.25 -3.36 5.79
C VAL A 41 1.25 -1.84 5.77
N GLU A 42 0.95 -1.26 4.63
CA GLU A 42 0.74 0.17 4.47
C GLU A 42 -0.76 0.45 4.44
N ALA A 43 -1.24 1.22 5.39
CA ALA A 43 -2.65 1.57 5.47
C ALA A 43 -3.00 2.78 4.59
N LYS A 44 -4.28 2.98 4.30
CA LYS A 44 -4.79 4.23 3.70
C LYS A 44 -4.67 5.37 4.70
N GLY A 45 -4.57 6.60 4.21
CA GLY A 45 -4.64 7.77 5.07
C GLY A 45 -5.99 7.84 5.79
N ILE A 46 -5.98 8.27 7.05
CA ILE A 46 -7.16 8.51 7.86
C ILE A 46 -7.13 9.93 8.43
N THR A 47 -8.29 10.57 8.52
CA THR A 47 -8.47 11.79 9.29
C THR A 47 -8.79 11.41 10.73
N PRO A 48 -7.85 11.57 11.69
CA PRO A 48 -8.10 11.21 13.08
C PRO A 48 -9.05 12.21 13.76
N ILE A 49 -9.69 11.77 14.84
CA ILE A 49 -10.54 12.65 15.67
C ILE A 49 -9.64 13.60 16.44
N GLU A 50 -9.89 14.91 16.32
CA GLU A 50 -9.23 15.92 17.16
C GLU A 50 -10.01 16.11 18.45
N ASN A 51 -9.34 16.03 19.62
CA ASN A 51 -9.92 16.16 20.95
C ASN A 51 -9.10 17.13 21.81
N ASP A 52 -9.77 18.04 22.51
CA ASP A 52 -9.21 18.88 23.58
C ASP A 52 -7.84 19.51 23.26
N SER A 53 -7.66 19.99 22.04
CA SER A 53 -6.43 20.68 21.61
C SER A 53 -6.25 22.00 22.37
N LYS A 54 -4.99 22.39 22.63
CA LYS A 54 -4.63 23.62 23.33
C LYS A 54 -3.84 24.55 22.42
N GLY A 55 -4.21 25.83 22.40
CA GLY A 55 -3.47 26.88 21.69
C GLY A 55 -3.56 26.80 20.14
N GLY A 56 -4.57 26.09 19.61
CA GLY A 56 -4.83 25.97 18.17
C GLY A 56 -5.68 24.77 17.83
N PHE A 57 -5.91 24.57 16.53
CA PHE A 57 -6.58 23.41 15.98
C PHE A 57 -5.94 23.06 14.62
N ALA A 58 -6.12 21.83 14.17
CA ALA A 58 -5.69 21.40 12.86
C ALA A 58 -6.72 21.83 11.80
N ILE A 59 -6.23 22.47 10.71
CA ILE A 59 -7.05 22.71 9.51
C ILE A 59 -7.21 21.38 8.75
N LYS A 60 -6.15 20.59 8.72
CA LYS A 60 -6.11 19.26 8.12
C LYS A 60 -5.16 18.38 8.93
N ASN A 61 -5.56 17.15 9.19
CA ASN A 61 -4.65 16.09 9.62
C ASN A 61 -5.00 14.83 8.85
N VAL A 62 -4.02 14.30 8.12
CA VAL A 62 -4.09 12.97 7.51
C VAL A 62 -2.97 12.15 8.11
N SER A 63 -3.32 11.06 8.78
CA SER A 63 -2.39 10.11 9.37
C SER A 63 -2.42 8.79 8.63
N LYS A 64 -1.26 8.18 8.39
CA LYS A 64 -1.11 6.91 7.69
C LYS A 64 -0.15 6.01 8.45
N VAL A 65 -0.60 4.81 8.84
CA VAL A 65 0.23 3.82 9.51
C VAL A 65 0.96 2.97 8.47
N VAL A 66 2.25 2.78 8.69
CA VAL A 66 3.09 1.81 8.00
C VAL A 66 3.64 0.85 9.06
N ALA A 67 3.10 -0.35 9.13
CA ALA A 67 3.41 -1.34 10.14
C ALA A 67 4.23 -2.49 9.54
N SER A 68 5.38 -2.78 10.13
CA SER A 68 6.26 -3.86 9.70
C SER A 68 6.36 -4.93 10.79
N PHE A 69 6.14 -6.19 10.40
CA PHE A 69 6.05 -7.33 11.31
C PHE A 69 7.08 -8.39 10.91
N PRO A 70 7.89 -8.90 11.84
CA PRO A 70 8.80 -10.01 11.54
C PRO A 70 8.01 -11.29 11.22
N THR A 71 8.47 -12.06 10.23
CA THR A 71 7.84 -13.34 9.86
C THR A 71 8.26 -14.50 10.75
N LYS A 72 9.35 -14.34 11.51
CA LYS A 72 9.91 -15.32 12.47
C LYS A 72 10.44 -14.58 13.69
N GLU A 73 10.42 -15.22 14.86
CA GLU A 73 10.93 -14.65 16.12
C GLU A 73 12.40 -14.18 16.04
N SER A 74 13.21 -14.86 15.22
CA SER A 74 14.63 -14.50 15.02
C SER A 74 14.89 -13.47 13.93
N SER A 75 13.84 -12.98 13.26
CA SER A 75 13.99 -12.00 12.18
C SER A 75 13.71 -10.58 12.66
N THR A 76 14.37 -9.62 12.02
CA THR A 76 14.17 -8.19 12.26
C THR A 76 13.30 -7.60 11.15
N ALA A 77 12.38 -6.71 11.53
CA ALA A 77 11.61 -5.90 10.61
C ALA A 77 12.06 -4.44 10.73
N PRO A 78 11.87 -3.61 9.70
CA PRO A 78 12.00 -2.16 9.81
C PRO A 78 11.07 -1.59 10.88
N ASP A 79 11.43 -0.42 11.42
CA ASP A 79 10.59 0.26 12.39
C ASP A 79 9.24 0.64 11.77
N SER A 80 8.17 0.36 12.50
CA SER A 80 6.83 0.84 12.17
C SER A 80 6.71 2.33 12.49
N TYR A 81 5.96 3.07 11.67
CA TYR A 81 5.79 4.50 11.88
C TYR A 81 4.41 4.99 11.44
N ILE A 82 4.06 6.18 11.91
CA ILE A 82 2.91 6.94 11.43
C ILE A 82 3.42 8.14 10.64
N ALA A 83 3.02 8.23 9.38
CA ALA A 83 3.23 9.40 8.55
C ALA A 83 2.05 10.35 8.71
N VAL A 84 2.34 11.64 8.85
CA VAL A 84 1.34 12.69 9.09
C VAL A 84 1.52 13.85 8.14
N GLU A 85 0.42 14.29 7.55
CA GLU A 85 0.26 15.57 6.89
C GLU A 85 -0.60 16.46 7.78
N LEU A 86 -0.01 17.51 8.37
CA LEU A 86 -0.65 18.40 9.31
C LEU A 86 -0.65 19.83 8.79
N SER A 87 -1.83 20.40 8.56
CA SER A 87 -1.99 21.81 8.20
C SER A 87 -2.61 22.61 9.34
N TYR A 88 -2.06 23.78 9.61
CA TYR A 88 -2.47 24.67 10.70
C TYR A 88 -2.20 26.14 10.34
N PHE A 89 -2.76 27.08 11.10
CA PHE A 89 -2.49 28.50 10.89
C PHE A 89 -1.07 28.87 11.32
N LYS A 90 -0.40 29.69 10.54
CA LYS A 90 0.99 30.17 10.78
C LYS A 90 1.17 30.92 12.11
N SER A 91 0.08 31.44 12.69
CA SER A 91 0.11 32.04 14.02
C SER A 91 0.52 31.05 15.13
N ASN A 92 0.42 29.76 14.89
CA ASN A 92 0.90 28.72 15.78
C ASN A 92 2.39 28.45 15.54
N ASN A 93 3.07 28.02 16.59
CA ASN A 93 4.47 27.61 16.48
C ASN A 93 4.57 26.27 15.72
N GLU A 94 5.69 26.08 15.06
CA GLU A 94 6.04 24.83 14.40
C GLU A 94 5.98 23.64 15.39
N TYR A 95 5.37 22.54 14.94
CA TYR A 95 5.28 21.30 15.70
C TYR A 95 6.59 20.51 15.54
N THR A 96 7.15 20.06 16.66
CA THR A 96 8.50 19.48 16.70
C THR A 96 8.56 18.10 17.34
N SER A 97 7.50 17.66 18.00
CA SER A 97 7.47 16.38 18.69
C SER A 97 6.06 15.79 18.78
N VAL A 98 6.01 14.49 19.03
CA VAL A 98 4.77 13.75 19.29
C VAL A 98 4.87 13.08 20.66
N SER A 99 3.75 12.99 21.37
CA SER A 99 3.64 12.24 22.61
C SER A 99 2.58 11.14 22.49
N ILE A 100 2.94 9.91 22.89
CA ILE A 100 2.02 8.77 23.05
C ILE A 100 2.10 8.31 24.51
N LYS A 101 0.95 8.22 25.20
CA LYS A 101 0.92 7.84 26.63
C LYS A 101 1.94 8.66 27.46
N ASN A 102 2.02 9.97 27.24
CA ASN A 102 2.97 10.91 27.87
C ASN A 102 4.46 10.65 27.58
N LYS A 103 4.79 9.78 26.67
CA LYS A 103 6.18 9.57 26.21
C LYS A 103 6.42 10.39 24.95
N GLN A 104 7.27 11.40 25.07
CA GLN A 104 7.63 12.28 23.94
C GLN A 104 8.60 11.59 23.00
N ARG A 105 8.42 11.85 21.70
CA ARG A 105 9.25 11.38 20.59
C ARG A 105 9.54 12.52 19.62
N SER A 106 10.72 12.49 19.04
CA SER A 106 11.04 13.38 17.93
C SER A 106 10.27 12.98 16.68
N ILE A 107 9.89 13.97 15.90
CA ILE A 107 9.38 13.75 14.54
C ILE A 107 10.52 13.78 13.54
N THR A 108 10.35 13.08 12.43
CA THR A 108 11.24 13.13 11.26
C THR A 108 10.50 13.78 10.11
N MET A 109 10.97 14.92 9.63
CA MET A 109 10.37 15.59 8.48
C MET A 109 10.56 14.74 7.23
N THR A 110 9.47 14.48 6.51
CA THR A 110 9.46 13.65 5.28
C THR A 110 9.43 14.48 4.00
N ALA A 111 9.06 15.77 4.12
CA ALA A 111 9.13 16.77 3.06
C ALA A 111 9.41 18.16 3.67
N PRO A 112 9.86 19.13 2.88
CA PRO A 112 9.90 20.54 3.31
C PRO A 112 8.52 21.02 3.78
N THR A 113 8.52 21.95 4.72
CA THR A 113 7.30 22.62 5.17
C THR A 113 6.78 23.55 4.07
N ASP A 114 5.51 23.41 3.74
CA ASP A 114 4.83 24.25 2.77
C ASP A 114 4.07 25.40 3.44
N GLU A 115 4.11 26.58 2.87
CA GLU A 115 3.35 27.73 3.33
C GLU A 115 2.48 28.30 2.20
N THR A 116 1.20 28.47 2.49
CA THR A 116 0.25 29.08 1.55
C THR A 116 -0.45 30.24 2.24
N CYS A 117 -0.39 31.43 1.60
CA CYS A 117 -1.00 32.64 2.11
C CYS A 117 -2.08 33.15 1.16
N SER A 118 -3.29 33.43 1.70
CA SER A 118 -4.33 34.21 1.06
C SER A 118 -4.80 35.31 2.04
N GLU A 119 -5.95 35.17 2.67
CA GLU A 119 -6.37 36.06 3.76
C GLU A 119 -5.63 35.71 5.07
N HIS A 120 -5.36 34.43 5.28
CA HIS A 120 -4.55 33.92 6.38
C HIS A 120 -3.50 32.96 5.83
N CYS A 121 -2.31 32.97 6.45
CA CYS A 121 -1.25 32.03 6.08
C CYS A 121 -1.48 30.71 6.81
N THR A 122 -1.45 29.60 6.06
CA THR A 122 -1.47 28.24 6.54
C THR A 122 -0.12 27.58 6.30
N VAL A 123 0.28 26.71 7.22
CA VAL A 123 1.50 25.92 7.15
C VAL A 123 1.12 24.46 7.11
N THR A 124 1.75 23.70 6.21
CA THR A 124 1.62 22.24 6.14
C THR A 124 2.96 21.59 6.42
N GLN A 125 3.00 20.74 7.45
CA GLN A 125 4.14 19.92 7.79
C GLN A 125 3.88 18.47 7.40
N HIS A 126 4.88 17.84 6.77
CA HIS A 126 4.89 16.42 6.46
C HIS A 126 5.96 15.75 7.31
N PHE A 127 5.56 14.87 8.21
CA PHE A 127 6.49 14.21 9.13
C PHE A 127 6.06 12.79 9.45
N SER A 128 6.98 12.03 10.03
CA SER A 128 6.69 10.72 10.60
C SER A 128 7.21 10.61 12.03
N PHE A 129 6.64 9.67 12.78
CA PHE A 129 7.14 9.30 14.11
C PHE A 129 7.00 7.79 14.31
N PRO A 130 7.90 7.17 15.10
CA PRO A 130 7.88 5.72 15.33
C PRO A 130 6.67 5.31 16.18
N ILE A 131 6.12 4.13 15.86
CA ILE A 131 5.15 3.42 16.69
C ILE A 131 5.68 2.02 16.97
N TYR A 132 5.60 1.56 18.22
CA TYR A 132 6.09 0.25 18.62
C TYR A 132 5.01 -0.82 18.53
N GLU A 133 5.43 -2.08 18.41
CA GLU A 133 4.52 -3.22 18.26
C GLU A 133 3.50 -3.30 19.39
N ASN A 134 3.92 -3.11 20.64
CA ASN A 134 3.02 -3.11 21.78
C ASN A 134 1.98 -1.97 21.76
N GLU A 135 2.28 -0.87 21.08
CA GLU A 135 1.34 0.24 20.89
C GLU A 135 0.37 -0.05 19.75
N LEU A 136 0.85 -0.66 18.66
CA LEU A 136 -0.02 -1.16 17.59
C LEU A 136 -1.05 -2.17 18.15
N LEU A 137 -0.58 -3.13 18.96
CA LEU A 137 -1.43 -4.13 19.60
C LEU A 137 -2.42 -3.48 20.58
N SER A 138 -1.97 -2.56 21.45
CA SER A 138 -2.89 -1.90 22.38
C SER A 138 -3.88 -0.95 21.71
N ALA A 139 -3.55 -0.45 20.51
CA ALA A 139 -4.43 0.43 19.75
C ALA A 139 -5.65 -0.28 19.15
N THR A 140 -5.65 -1.61 19.06
CA THR A 140 -6.84 -2.37 18.63
C THR A 140 -7.96 -2.36 19.68
N GLU A 141 -7.66 -2.09 20.94
CA GLU A 141 -8.67 -2.06 22.00
C GLU A 141 -9.31 -0.68 22.15
N ASN A 142 -8.50 0.38 22.14
CA ASN A 142 -8.94 1.73 22.54
C ASN A 142 -8.58 2.81 21.50
N GLY A 143 -8.07 2.42 20.34
CA GLY A 143 -7.47 3.35 19.39
C GLY A 143 -6.12 3.88 19.86
N LEU A 144 -5.51 4.72 19.06
CA LEU A 144 -4.25 5.37 19.37
C LEU A 144 -4.47 6.84 19.68
N HIS A 145 -4.28 7.22 20.93
CA HIS A 145 -4.20 8.62 21.34
C HIS A 145 -2.77 9.12 21.19
N TYR A 146 -2.59 10.20 20.45
CA TYR A 146 -1.31 10.88 20.33
C TYR A 146 -1.48 12.39 20.34
N SER A 147 -0.47 13.09 20.80
CA SER A 147 -0.44 14.56 20.83
C SER A 147 0.71 15.06 19.98
N VAL A 148 0.46 16.07 19.16
CA VAL A 148 1.50 16.78 18.40
C VAL A 148 1.79 18.09 19.14
N ASN A 149 3.06 18.28 19.52
CA ASN A 149 3.46 19.37 20.40
C ASN A 149 4.32 20.38 19.64
N ALA A 150 3.95 21.65 19.76
CA ALA A 150 4.75 22.74 19.25
C ALA A 150 6.00 22.98 20.11
N ARG A 151 6.98 23.70 19.54
CA ARG A 151 8.16 24.12 20.27
C ARG A 151 7.79 24.84 21.56
N ASN A 152 8.45 24.47 22.65
CA ASN A 152 8.20 25.01 24.00
C ASN A 152 6.79 24.73 24.56
N ASN A 153 6.09 23.71 24.02
CA ASN A 153 4.73 23.35 24.43
C ASN A 153 3.73 24.51 24.38
N SER A 154 3.93 25.47 23.47
CA SER A 154 3.04 26.62 23.29
C SER A 154 1.67 26.25 22.75
N SER A 155 1.61 25.17 21.97
CA SER A 155 0.35 24.54 21.53
C SER A 155 0.51 23.02 21.49
N GLN A 156 -0.61 22.33 21.66
CA GLN A 156 -0.71 20.88 21.64
C GLN A 156 -2.01 20.48 20.94
N LEU A 157 -1.89 19.69 19.90
CA LEU A 157 -3.03 19.10 19.20
C LEU A 157 -3.15 17.63 19.59
N ASN A 158 -4.33 17.22 20.04
CA ASN A 158 -4.59 15.87 20.51
C ASN A 158 -5.48 15.13 19.53
N PHE A 159 -5.06 13.94 19.14
CA PHE A 159 -5.71 13.13 18.12
C PHE A 159 -5.97 11.72 18.60
N LEU A 160 -7.05 11.13 18.07
CA LEU A 160 -7.39 9.73 18.23
C LEU A 160 -7.56 9.07 16.85
N ILE A 161 -6.76 8.04 16.57
CA ILE A 161 -7.00 7.11 15.47
C ILE A 161 -7.84 5.97 16.03
N PRO A 162 -9.02 5.63 15.44
CA PRO A 162 -9.92 4.61 15.98
C PRO A 162 -9.32 3.20 16.03
N ALA A 163 -9.81 2.39 16.96
CA ALA A 163 -9.36 1.00 17.17
C ALA A 163 -9.52 0.13 15.91
N GLY A 164 -10.69 0.21 15.25
CA GLY A 164 -10.98 -0.60 14.06
C GLY A 164 -9.98 -0.41 12.91
N TYR A 165 -9.33 0.77 12.82
CA TYR A 165 -8.27 0.99 11.84
C TYR A 165 -7.03 0.12 12.11
N PHE A 166 -6.65 -0.05 13.38
CA PHE A 166 -5.53 -0.93 13.77
C PHE A 166 -5.92 -2.42 13.71
N GLU A 167 -7.16 -2.76 14.04
CA GLU A 167 -7.69 -4.12 13.88
C GLU A 167 -7.57 -4.57 12.43
N ALA A 168 -7.96 -3.73 11.47
CA ALA A 168 -7.86 -4.03 10.05
C ALA A 168 -6.41 -4.23 9.59
N ILE A 169 -5.45 -3.43 10.07
CA ILE A 169 -4.02 -3.59 9.77
C ILE A 169 -3.49 -4.93 10.31
N LEU A 170 -3.84 -5.31 11.54
CA LEU A 170 -3.39 -6.56 12.14
C LEU A 170 -4.08 -7.78 11.52
N GLU A 171 -5.33 -7.64 11.10
CA GLU A 171 -6.03 -8.72 10.39
C GLU A 171 -5.38 -8.99 9.03
N GLU A 172 -5.04 -7.94 8.29
CA GLU A 172 -4.31 -8.04 7.03
C GLU A 172 -2.94 -8.72 7.21
N GLN A 173 -2.22 -8.37 8.29
CA GLN A 173 -0.96 -9.03 8.64
C GLN A 173 -1.17 -10.53 8.91
N LYS A 174 -2.19 -10.91 9.70
CA LYS A 174 -2.49 -12.31 10.04
C LYS A 174 -2.83 -13.13 8.80
N GLN A 175 -3.65 -12.60 7.90
CA GLN A 175 -4.03 -13.27 6.66
C GLN A 175 -2.79 -13.56 5.80
N ASN A 176 -1.89 -12.61 5.67
CA ASN A 176 -0.66 -12.78 4.89
C ASN A 176 0.34 -13.73 5.57
N VAL A 177 0.44 -13.73 6.90
CA VAL A 177 1.24 -14.74 7.65
C VAL A 177 0.65 -16.14 7.54
N ALA A 178 -0.69 -16.28 7.54
CA ALA A 178 -1.36 -17.58 7.39
C ALA A 178 -1.13 -18.19 6.01
N ILE A 179 -1.11 -17.37 4.96
CA ILE A 179 -0.75 -17.80 3.59
C ILE A 179 0.65 -18.39 3.61
N VAL A 180 1.64 -17.71 4.22
CA VAL A 180 3.02 -18.19 4.34
C VAL A 180 3.12 -19.51 5.12
N LYS A 181 2.33 -19.68 6.20
CA LYS A 181 2.33 -20.92 6.98
C LYS A 181 1.66 -22.07 6.24
N ASN A 182 0.63 -21.81 5.44
CA ASN A 182 -0.03 -22.82 4.62
C ASN A 182 0.86 -23.22 3.42
N GLU A 183 1.61 -22.32 2.85
CA GLU A 183 2.61 -22.65 1.83
C GLU A 183 3.74 -23.52 2.38
N ASN A 184 4.06 -23.44 3.69
CA ASN A 184 5.05 -24.31 4.34
C ASN A 184 4.52 -25.71 4.72
N ASN A 185 3.19 -25.95 4.69
CA ASN A 185 2.56 -27.25 4.97
C ASN A 185 2.12 -28.02 3.71
N VAL A 186 2.22 -27.45 2.54
CA VAL A 186 2.18 -28.18 1.28
C VAL A 186 3.55 -28.90 1.13
N PRO A 187 3.61 -30.19 0.77
CA PRO A 187 4.89 -30.86 0.53
C PRO A 187 5.69 -30.00 -0.42
N LYS A 188 6.90 -29.62 0.00
CA LYS A 188 7.81 -28.73 -0.74
C LYS A 188 7.86 -29.11 -2.22
N GLN A 189 7.00 -28.51 -3.01
CA GLN A 189 7.35 -28.25 -4.37
C GLN A 189 8.46 -27.19 -4.29
N PRO A 190 9.62 -27.39 -4.95
CA PRO A 190 10.76 -26.49 -4.79
C PRO A 190 10.28 -25.06 -5.03
N ALA A 191 10.71 -24.14 -4.18
CA ALA A 191 10.44 -22.71 -4.30
C ALA A 191 10.68 -22.33 -5.76
N VAL A 192 9.61 -22.02 -6.46
CA VAL A 192 9.68 -21.53 -7.82
C VAL A 192 10.27 -20.13 -7.70
N MET A 193 11.60 -20.03 -7.82
CA MET A 193 12.20 -18.78 -8.25
C MET A 193 11.48 -18.44 -9.55
N THR A 194 10.65 -17.41 -9.56
CA THR A 194 10.07 -16.90 -10.80
C THR A 194 11.27 -16.54 -11.66
N SER A 195 11.55 -17.39 -12.63
CA SER A 195 12.65 -17.14 -13.54
C SER A 195 12.29 -15.95 -14.41
N LYS A 196 13.30 -15.28 -14.93
CA LYS A 196 13.10 -14.11 -15.78
C LYS A 196 12.08 -14.33 -16.91
N PRO A 197 12.05 -15.51 -17.61
CA PRO A 197 11.01 -15.80 -18.61
C PRO A 197 9.59 -15.79 -18.07
N VAL A 198 9.34 -16.36 -16.88
CA VAL A 198 8.01 -16.38 -16.27
C VAL A 198 7.56 -14.97 -15.86
N GLU A 199 8.43 -14.21 -15.20
CA GLU A 199 8.16 -12.83 -14.79
C GLU A 199 7.85 -11.94 -16.00
N MET A 200 8.64 -12.02 -17.04
CA MET A 200 8.47 -11.20 -18.23
C MET A 200 7.24 -11.60 -19.06
N ALA A 201 6.90 -12.90 -19.12
CA ALA A 201 5.65 -13.33 -19.74
C ALA A 201 4.43 -12.77 -19.00
N GLN A 202 4.43 -12.79 -17.66
CA GLN A 202 3.38 -12.20 -16.85
C GLN A 202 3.26 -10.68 -17.05
N TYR A 203 4.40 -9.97 -17.07
CA TYR A 203 4.45 -8.54 -17.33
C TYR A 203 3.80 -8.19 -18.67
N TRP A 204 4.29 -8.77 -19.76
CA TRP A 204 3.80 -8.47 -21.10
C TRP A 204 2.35 -8.93 -21.35
N TYR A 205 1.91 -9.98 -20.67
CA TYR A 205 0.50 -10.38 -20.70
C TYR A 205 -0.40 -9.31 -20.06
N ASN A 206 0.03 -8.72 -18.94
CA ASN A 206 -0.74 -7.64 -18.31
C ASN A 206 -0.83 -6.40 -19.20
N GLU A 207 0.25 -6.07 -19.91
CA GLU A 207 0.34 -4.95 -20.87
C GLU A 207 -0.41 -5.20 -22.19
N ALA A 208 -0.73 -6.45 -22.51
CA ALA A 208 -1.41 -6.82 -23.77
C ALA A 208 -2.92 -6.46 -23.72
N ASN A 209 -3.47 -6.11 -24.87
CA ASN A 209 -4.91 -5.96 -25.04
C ASN A 209 -5.65 -7.33 -24.96
N VAL A 210 -6.97 -7.30 -24.88
CA VAL A 210 -7.80 -8.52 -24.70
C VAL A 210 -7.62 -9.53 -25.85
N GLU A 211 -7.53 -9.05 -27.08
CA GLU A 211 -7.37 -9.90 -28.26
C GLU A 211 -6.01 -10.60 -28.27
N ASP A 212 -4.94 -9.87 -27.99
CA ASP A 212 -3.58 -10.41 -27.88
C ASP A 212 -3.43 -11.40 -26.71
N LYS A 213 -4.09 -11.16 -25.58
CA LYS A 213 -4.17 -12.10 -24.44
C LYS A 213 -4.79 -13.44 -24.86
N GLN A 214 -5.90 -13.41 -25.56
CA GLN A 214 -6.58 -14.60 -26.03
C GLN A 214 -5.74 -15.36 -27.06
N ARG A 215 -5.18 -14.66 -28.04
CA ARG A 215 -4.29 -15.25 -29.05
C ARG A 215 -3.07 -15.90 -28.45
N PHE A 216 -2.40 -15.22 -27.52
CA PHE A 216 -1.25 -15.78 -26.81
C PHE A 216 -1.62 -17.02 -26.01
N ALA A 217 -2.70 -16.95 -25.20
CA ALA A 217 -3.13 -18.07 -24.38
C ALA A 217 -3.41 -19.30 -25.23
N GLN A 218 -4.22 -19.17 -26.31
CA GLN A 218 -4.50 -20.27 -27.22
C GLN A 218 -3.21 -20.85 -27.82
N TRP A 219 -2.34 -20.02 -28.39
CA TRP A 219 -1.09 -20.44 -28.98
C TRP A 219 -0.17 -21.15 -27.97
N ALA A 220 -0.04 -20.63 -26.76
CA ALA A 220 0.80 -21.20 -25.71
C ALA A 220 0.31 -22.58 -25.27
N PHE A 221 -1.00 -22.81 -25.15
CA PHE A 221 -1.57 -24.12 -24.85
C PHE A 221 -1.40 -25.12 -25.98
N GLU A 222 -1.53 -24.70 -27.24
CA GLU A 222 -1.27 -25.54 -28.41
C GLU A 222 0.21 -25.95 -28.50
N ASN A 223 1.12 -25.05 -28.14
CA ASN A 223 2.57 -25.25 -28.21
C ASN A 223 3.19 -25.69 -26.85
N ARG A 224 2.41 -26.24 -25.93
CA ARG A 224 2.84 -26.63 -24.58
C ARG A 224 3.94 -27.68 -24.54
N LYS A 225 4.01 -28.58 -25.52
CA LYS A 225 5.03 -29.66 -25.62
C LYS A 225 6.23 -29.23 -26.43
N SER A 226 5.98 -28.62 -27.57
CA SER A 226 7.00 -28.11 -28.48
C SER A 226 6.41 -26.99 -29.32
N ILE A 227 7.22 -26.01 -29.65
CA ILE A 227 6.79 -24.88 -30.48
C ILE A 227 6.86 -25.36 -31.93
N SER A 228 5.72 -25.56 -32.55
CA SER A 228 5.55 -26.00 -33.93
C SER A 228 5.21 -24.87 -34.90
N THR A 229 4.62 -23.77 -34.37
CA THR A 229 4.20 -22.63 -35.17
C THR A 229 4.60 -21.34 -34.48
N GLN A 230 5.10 -20.37 -35.22
CA GLN A 230 5.33 -19.02 -34.69
C GLN A 230 4.02 -18.28 -34.50
N LEU A 231 3.93 -17.50 -33.43
CA LEU A 231 2.82 -16.59 -33.19
C LEU A 231 3.04 -15.29 -33.98
N PRO A 232 2.21 -14.96 -34.99
CA PRO A 232 2.38 -13.71 -35.72
C PRO A 232 2.17 -12.51 -34.78
N ALA A 233 3.22 -11.69 -34.63
CA ALA A 233 3.18 -10.50 -33.80
C ALA A 233 2.31 -9.42 -34.44
N THR A 234 1.22 -9.03 -33.77
CA THR A 234 0.36 -7.89 -34.14
C THR A 234 0.61 -6.68 -33.29
N SER A 235 1.30 -6.85 -32.16
CA SER A 235 1.68 -5.81 -31.23
C SER A 235 3.04 -6.13 -30.59
N LYS A 236 3.67 -5.11 -29.99
CA LYS A 236 4.90 -5.31 -29.21
C LYS A 236 4.67 -6.26 -28.03
N SER A 237 3.54 -6.17 -27.35
CA SER A 237 3.23 -7.04 -26.21
C SER A 237 3.14 -8.50 -26.63
N LEU A 238 2.47 -8.79 -27.76
CA LEU A 238 2.35 -10.15 -28.28
C LEU A 238 3.71 -10.73 -28.75
N ASP A 239 4.52 -9.92 -29.39
CA ASP A 239 5.89 -10.28 -29.81
C ASP A 239 6.74 -10.66 -28.59
N MET A 240 6.74 -9.83 -27.57
CA MET A 240 7.49 -10.08 -26.33
C MET A 240 6.96 -11.28 -25.54
N LEU A 241 5.65 -11.53 -25.56
CA LEU A 241 5.03 -12.72 -24.95
C LEU A 241 5.53 -13.99 -25.61
N SER A 242 5.47 -14.06 -26.94
CA SER A 242 5.96 -15.23 -27.68
C SER A 242 7.46 -15.45 -27.47
N TYR A 243 8.26 -14.38 -27.52
CA TYR A 243 9.69 -14.43 -27.27
C TYR A 243 10.04 -15.03 -25.90
N TRP A 244 9.42 -14.55 -24.82
CA TRP A 244 9.71 -15.05 -23.48
C TRP A 244 9.20 -16.46 -23.25
N TYR A 245 8.04 -16.82 -23.84
CA TYR A 245 7.55 -18.21 -23.81
C TYR A 245 8.46 -19.17 -24.57
N GLU A 246 9.03 -18.77 -25.72
CA GLU A 246 9.98 -19.56 -26.48
C GLU A 246 11.29 -19.77 -25.70
N LYS A 247 11.77 -18.75 -24.98
CA LYS A 247 12.98 -18.82 -24.14
C LYS A 247 12.78 -19.59 -22.84
N ALA A 248 11.55 -19.86 -22.45
CA ALA A 248 11.23 -20.58 -21.23
C ALA A 248 11.57 -22.09 -21.34
N THR A 249 12.11 -22.66 -20.27
CA THR A 249 12.29 -24.11 -20.12
C THR A 249 10.94 -24.83 -20.05
N ALA A 250 10.93 -26.17 -20.05
CA ALA A 250 9.68 -26.95 -19.95
C ALA A 250 8.94 -26.69 -18.64
N GLU A 251 9.68 -26.54 -17.53
CA GLU A 251 9.18 -26.22 -16.21
C GLU A 251 8.59 -24.80 -16.16
N GLU A 252 9.29 -23.83 -16.75
CA GLU A 252 8.85 -22.44 -16.82
C GLU A 252 7.60 -22.28 -17.70
N LYS A 253 7.52 -22.99 -18.83
CA LYS A 253 6.31 -23.06 -19.66
C LYS A 253 5.13 -23.61 -18.88
N THR A 254 5.34 -24.65 -18.09
CA THR A 254 4.31 -25.22 -17.23
C THR A 254 3.80 -24.18 -16.22
N GLN A 255 4.70 -23.39 -15.64
CA GLN A 255 4.34 -22.30 -14.70
C GLN A 255 3.51 -21.21 -15.39
N ILE A 256 3.95 -20.76 -16.60
CA ILE A 256 3.21 -19.75 -17.38
C ILE A 256 1.81 -20.27 -17.72
N LEU A 257 1.69 -21.52 -18.17
CA LEU A 257 0.39 -22.12 -18.53
C LEU A 257 -0.52 -22.28 -17.31
N THR A 258 0.02 -22.75 -16.17
CA THR A 258 -0.74 -22.85 -14.92
C THR A 258 -1.23 -21.49 -14.46
N TRP A 259 -0.39 -20.45 -14.57
CA TRP A 259 -0.78 -19.09 -14.23
C TRP A 259 -1.90 -18.56 -15.17
N LEU A 260 -1.81 -18.84 -16.47
CA LEU A 260 -2.84 -18.46 -17.45
C LEU A 260 -4.22 -19.08 -17.17
N LEU A 261 -4.27 -20.28 -16.58
CA LEU A 261 -5.55 -20.93 -16.21
C LEU A 261 -6.29 -20.20 -15.07
N ASN A 262 -5.62 -19.33 -14.34
CA ASN A 262 -6.18 -18.58 -13.22
C ASN A 262 -6.47 -17.09 -13.59
N LYS A 263 -6.44 -16.74 -14.91
CA LYS A 263 -6.71 -15.39 -15.41
C LYS A 263 -8.01 -15.35 -16.22
#